data_391dfc4db84a13c9886e21386f054c0a
#
_entry.id   391dfc4db84a13c9886e21386f054c0a
#
_cell.length_a   1.000
_cell.length_b   1.000
_cell.length_c   1.000
_cell.angle_alpha   90.00
_cell.angle_beta   90.00
_cell.angle_gamma   90.00
#
_symmetry.space_group_name_H-M   'P 1'
#
loop_
_entity.id
_entity.type
_entity.pdbx_description
1 polymer ?
#
loop_
_entity_poly.entity_id
_entity_poly.type
_entity_poly.pdbx_seq_one_letter_code
_entity_poly.pdbx_strand_id
1 'polypeptide(L)'
;MGGMGGMGGMGGMGGGGMMGGMMRVEAEKVHKLKVPTVCLEHGKPDPTPRMKYKLVRIEQVNADPRVRELCKLLGYGKIPQNTAQAAAWHLANGLSWQELAAMDRFVSQFGGGEKWFSPYELQNALGLVNIATQNAAKSTKSESEYTKGREGYKSSYNGTSQGTKSGEGEKDSDASSAP
;
A
#
# COMPACT_ATOMS: atom_id res chain seq x y z
N MET A 1 27.91 38.50 45.22
CA MET A 1 26.49 38.38 45.60
C MET A 1 25.71 38.22 44.34
N GLY A 2 25.22 37.09 43.93
CA GLY A 2 24.29 36.18 44.56
C GLY A 2 23.05 36.22 43.71
N GLY A 3 22.74 35.14 42.98
CA GLY A 3 21.52 35.04 42.20
C GLY A 3 21.46 33.77 41.39
N MET A 4 21.36 32.65 42.08
CA MET A 4 20.87 31.36 41.52
C MET A 4 19.37 31.47 41.23
N GLY A 5 18.90 30.81 40.16
CA GLY A 5 17.49 30.46 40.05
C GLY A 5 16.99 30.28 38.64
N GLY A 6 16.66 29.04 38.25
CA GLY A 6 15.77 28.78 37.14
C GLY A 6 16.02 27.50 36.35
N MET A 7 16.07 26.36 37.00
CA MET A 7 15.74 25.08 36.37
C MET A 7 14.23 25.03 36.10
N GLY A 8 13.85 24.81 34.86
CA GLY A 8 12.45 24.60 34.53
C GLY A 8 12.23 24.22 33.08
N GLY A 9 11.86 22.98 32.83
CA GLY A 9 11.20 22.62 31.62
C GLY A 9 11.78 21.44 30.82
N MET A 10 11.85 20.27 31.40
CA MET A 10 11.82 19.02 30.67
C MET A 10 10.42 18.87 30.07
N GLY A 11 10.25 19.34 28.85
CA GLY A 11 9.05 19.17 28.04
C GLY A 11 9.14 17.89 27.20
N GLY A 12 8.43 16.88 27.64
CA GLY A 12 7.84 15.74 26.96
C GLY A 12 8.41 15.31 25.61
N MET A 13 9.23 14.28 25.62
CA MET A 13 9.39 13.37 24.49
C MET A 13 8.07 12.63 24.29
N GLY A 14 7.20 13.15 23.43
CA GLY A 14 6.06 12.44 22.87
C GLY A 14 6.58 11.37 21.94
N GLY A 15 6.86 10.19 22.45
CA GLY A 15 7.12 8.98 21.68
C GLY A 15 5.88 8.59 20.90
N GLY A 16 5.78 9.06 19.66
CA GLY A 16 4.82 8.57 18.69
C GLY A 16 5.20 7.15 18.29
N GLY A 17 4.72 6.16 19.02
CA GLY A 17 4.84 4.76 18.67
C GLY A 17 4.22 4.53 17.31
N MET A 18 5.02 4.13 16.35
CA MET A 18 4.60 3.53 15.09
C MET A 18 4.06 2.12 15.35
N MET A 19 3.01 2.01 16.08
CA MET A 19 2.12 0.88 16.03
C MET A 19 1.26 1.07 14.80
N GLY A 20 1.30 0.11 13.86
CA GLY A 20 0.38 0.01 12.74
C GLY A 20 -1.06 -0.15 13.24
N GLY A 21 -1.55 0.87 13.93
CA GLY A 21 -2.88 0.94 14.47
C GLY A 21 -3.87 1.11 13.34
N MET A 22 -4.84 0.24 13.27
CA MET A 22 -6.04 0.45 12.47
C MET A 22 -6.61 1.82 12.85
N MET A 23 -6.56 2.75 11.89
CA MET A 23 -7.13 4.07 12.09
C MET A 23 -8.65 3.93 12.18
N ARG A 24 -9.18 4.06 13.39
CA ARG A 24 -10.62 4.05 13.62
C ARG A 24 -11.16 5.42 13.28
N VAL A 25 -11.93 5.50 12.21
CA VAL A 25 -12.68 6.71 11.85
C VAL A 25 -14.04 6.59 12.53
N GLU A 26 -14.32 7.49 13.48
CA GLU A 26 -15.63 7.58 14.11
C GLU A 26 -16.66 8.12 13.10
N ALA A 27 -17.89 7.66 13.18
CA ALA A 27 -18.99 8.17 12.37
C ALA A 27 -19.08 9.69 12.55
N GLU A 28 -19.38 10.41 11.46
CA GLU A 28 -19.53 11.85 11.40
C GLU A 28 -18.26 12.70 11.61
N LYS A 29 -17.08 12.07 11.81
CA LYS A 29 -15.82 12.82 11.88
C LYS A 29 -15.06 12.75 10.55
N VAL A 30 -14.62 13.93 10.08
CA VAL A 30 -13.78 14.04 8.89
C VAL A 30 -12.31 14.01 9.32
N HIS A 31 -11.56 13.02 8.82
CA HIS A 31 -10.12 12.94 9.03
C HIS A 31 -9.39 13.36 7.75
N LYS A 32 -8.50 14.34 7.86
CA LYS A 32 -7.63 14.76 6.76
C LYS A 32 -6.33 13.97 6.82
N LEU A 33 -6.07 13.18 5.77
CA LEU A 33 -4.81 12.45 5.62
C LEU A 33 -3.99 13.10 4.51
N LYS A 34 -2.71 13.31 4.78
CA LYS A 34 -1.74 13.72 3.77
C LYS A 34 -0.94 12.49 3.38
N VAL A 35 -1.20 11.98 2.17
CA VAL A 35 -0.55 10.75 1.66
C VAL A 35 0.31 11.13 0.46
N PRO A 36 1.62 10.77 0.46
CA PRO A 36 2.45 10.93 -0.73
C PRO A 36 1.98 9.95 -1.81
N THR A 37 1.87 10.42 -3.04
CA THR A 37 1.40 9.64 -4.19
C THR A 37 2.35 9.77 -5.36
N VAL A 38 2.30 8.83 -6.30
CA VAL A 38 2.95 8.90 -7.61
C VAL A 38 1.93 8.70 -8.72
N CYS A 39 2.16 9.34 -9.84
CA CYS A 39 1.40 9.10 -11.07
C CYS A 39 1.91 7.82 -11.73
N LEU A 40 1.01 6.90 -12.08
CA LEU A 40 1.35 5.65 -12.78
C LEU A 40 1.14 5.75 -14.30
N GLU A 41 0.60 6.85 -14.80
CA GLU A 41 0.31 7.05 -16.21
C GLU A 41 0.98 8.33 -16.70
N HIS A 42 2.17 8.20 -17.28
CA HIS A 42 2.89 9.31 -17.87
C HIS A 42 2.11 9.96 -19.02
N GLY A 43 2.13 11.29 -19.09
CA GLY A 43 1.47 12.06 -20.14
C GLY A 43 -0.02 12.34 -19.90
N LYS A 44 -0.64 11.82 -18.85
CA LYS A 44 -1.98 12.22 -18.46
C LYS A 44 -1.97 13.49 -17.60
N PRO A 45 -3.03 14.30 -17.66
CA PRO A 45 -3.14 15.50 -16.85
C PRO A 45 -3.15 15.14 -15.35
N ASP A 46 -2.53 16.01 -14.56
CA ASP A 46 -2.50 15.86 -13.10
C ASP A 46 -3.92 15.88 -12.50
N PRO A 47 -4.13 15.09 -11.45
CA PRO A 47 -5.41 15.06 -10.77
C PRO A 47 -5.75 16.41 -10.12
N THR A 48 -6.99 16.88 -10.32
CA THR A 48 -7.49 18.12 -9.75
C THR A 48 -8.60 17.86 -8.74
N PRO A 49 -8.82 18.73 -7.74
CA PRO A 49 -9.88 18.53 -6.74
C PRO A 49 -11.30 18.46 -7.31
N ARG A 50 -11.50 18.88 -8.57
CA ARG A 50 -12.81 18.86 -9.25
C ARG A 50 -13.12 17.53 -9.93
N MET A 51 -12.12 16.67 -10.10
CA MET A 51 -12.30 15.35 -10.71
C MET A 51 -12.95 14.40 -9.71
N LYS A 52 -13.74 13.46 -10.22
CA LYS A 52 -14.29 12.37 -9.40
C LYS A 52 -13.25 11.26 -9.24
N TYR A 53 -12.99 10.86 -8.01
CA TYR A 53 -12.01 9.81 -7.68
C TYR A 53 -12.70 8.61 -7.07
N LYS A 54 -12.09 7.46 -7.30
CA LYS A 54 -12.43 6.19 -6.67
C LYS A 54 -11.16 5.56 -6.11
N LEU A 55 -11.20 5.16 -4.86
CA LEU A 55 -10.14 4.36 -4.27
C LEU A 55 -10.28 2.91 -4.71
N VAL A 56 -9.25 2.37 -5.30
CA VAL A 56 -9.17 0.97 -5.73
C VAL A 56 -7.86 0.36 -5.27
N ARG A 57 -7.78 -0.96 -5.26
CA ARG A 57 -6.52 -1.65 -4.97
C ARG A 57 -5.54 -1.43 -6.12
N ILE A 58 -4.26 -1.34 -5.78
CA ILE A 58 -3.21 -1.09 -6.78
C ILE A 58 -3.18 -2.15 -7.89
N GLU A 59 -3.47 -3.40 -7.55
CA GLU A 59 -3.48 -4.53 -8.49
C GLU A 59 -4.58 -4.40 -9.57
N GLN A 60 -5.60 -3.58 -9.32
CA GLN A 60 -6.64 -3.28 -10.33
C GLN A 60 -6.19 -2.24 -11.36
N VAL A 61 -5.17 -1.45 -11.02
CA VAL A 61 -4.61 -0.41 -11.88
C VAL A 61 -3.36 -0.90 -12.59
N ASN A 62 -2.49 -1.57 -11.84
CA ASN A 62 -1.23 -2.11 -12.35
C ASN A 62 -0.93 -3.45 -11.67
N ALA A 63 -0.82 -4.51 -12.48
CA ALA A 63 -0.60 -5.87 -11.98
C ALA A 63 0.88 -6.17 -11.64
N ASP A 64 1.81 -5.26 -11.96
CA ASP A 64 3.23 -5.46 -11.66
C ASP A 64 3.48 -5.42 -10.14
N PRO A 65 3.93 -6.52 -9.52
CA PRO A 65 4.17 -6.56 -8.08
C PRO A 65 5.28 -5.59 -7.63
N ARG A 66 6.18 -5.18 -8.52
CA ARG A 66 7.23 -4.20 -8.24
C ARG A 66 6.64 -2.81 -7.99
N VAL A 67 5.61 -2.43 -8.76
CA VAL A 67 4.87 -1.16 -8.56
C VAL A 67 4.17 -1.16 -7.21
N ARG A 68 3.58 -2.28 -6.79
CA ARG A 68 2.98 -2.42 -5.46
C ARG A 68 4.01 -2.21 -4.34
N GLU A 69 5.17 -2.85 -4.44
CA GLU A 69 6.23 -2.71 -3.45
C GLU A 69 6.82 -1.29 -3.42
N LEU A 70 6.95 -0.63 -4.57
CA LEU A 70 7.34 0.78 -4.67
C LEU A 70 6.35 1.69 -3.92
N CYS A 71 5.05 1.52 -4.15
CA CYS A 71 4.00 2.29 -3.47
C CYS A 71 3.99 2.06 -1.95
N LYS A 72 4.28 0.84 -1.49
CA LYS A 72 4.45 0.55 -0.05
C LYS A 72 5.62 1.32 0.56
N LEU A 73 6.79 1.31 -0.10
CA LEU A 73 7.97 2.03 0.37
C LEU A 73 7.71 3.54 0.45
N LEU A 74 6.99 4.10 -0.53
CA LEU A 74 6.57 5.50 -0.51
C LEU A 74 5.62 5.79 0.65
N GLY A 75 4.61 4.95 0.83
CA GLY A 75 3.60 5.08 1.91
C GLY A 75 4.21 5.02 3.31
N TYR A 76 5.31 4.28 3.50
CA TYR A 76 6.08 4.26 4.75
C TYR A 76 6.98 5.49 4.95
N GLY A 77 7.00 6.43 4.01
CA GLY A 77 7.88 7.61 4.08
C GLY A 77 9.38 7.28 3.97
N LYS A 78 9.72 6.12 3.41
CA LYS A 78 11.11 5.64 3.29
C LYS A 78 11.88 6.30 2.16
N ILE A 79 11.19 6.91 1.23
CA ILE A 79 11.77 7.42 -0.02
C ILE A 79 11.19 8.79 -0.40
N PRO A 80 11.99 9.67 -1.04
CA PRO A 80 11.50 10.92 -1.60
C PRO A 80 10.49 10.68 -2.72
N GLN A 81 9.45 11.51 -2.77
CA GLN A 81 8.37 11.37 -3.75
C GLN A 81 8.85 11.47 -5.20
N ASN A 82 9.77 12.39 -5.51
CA ASN A 82 10.26 12.56 -6.88
C ASN A 82 11.10 11.37 -7.36
N THR A 83 11.92 10.79 -6.47
CA THR A 83 12.63 9.52 -6.72
C THR A 83 11.66 8.37 -6.99
N ALA A 84 10.60 8.27 -6.19
CA ALA A 84 9.56 7.27 -6.40
C ALA A 84 8.80 7.48 -7.70
N GLN A 85 8.59 8.73 -8.13
CA GLN A 85 7.95 9.06 -9.40
C GLN A 85 8.77 8.58 -10.61
N ALA A 86 10.09 8.78 -10.60
CA ALA A 86 10.97 8.28 -11.64
C ALA A 86 10.91 6.75 -11.75
N ALA A 87 11.00 6.05 -10.62
CA ALA A 87 10.89 4.60 -10.55
C ALA A 87 9.51 4.10 -11.00
N ALA A 88 8.42 4.81 -10.65
CA ALA A 88 7.07 4.47 -11.07
C ALA A 88 6.89 4.56 -12.58
N TRP A 89 7.36 5.62 -13.22
CA TRP A 89 7.28 5.76 -14.68
C TRP A 89 8.16 4.75 -15.42
N HIS A 90 9.32 4.43 -14.88
CA HIS A 90 10.14 3.35 -15.42
C HIS A 90 9.41 2.00 -15.39
N LEU A 91 8.82 1.63 -14.25
CA LEU A 91 8.16 0.33 -14.06
C LEU A 91 6.79 0.25 -14.76
N ALA A 92 5.97 1.30 -14.65
CA ALA A 92 4.59 1.27 -15.11
C ALA A 92 4.45 1.65 -16.60
N ASN A 93 5.29 2.54 -17.10
CA ASN A 93 5.22 3.05 -18.47
C ASN A 93 6.38 2.61 -19.36
N GLY A 94 7.38 1.91 -18.80
CA GLY A 94 8.54 1.42 -19.55
C GLY A 94 9.51 2.51 -20.02
N LEU A 95 9.44 3.71 -19.43
CA LEU A 95 10.36 4.80 -19.80
C LEU A 95 11.80 4.43 -19.45
N SER A 96 12.70 4.64 -20.40
CA SER A 96 14.12 4.44 -20.18
C SER A 96 14.70 5.52 -19.26
N TRP A 97 15.84 5.22 -18.64
CA TRP A 97 16.54 6.20 -17.80
C TRP A 97 17.01 7.42 -18.58
N GLN A 98 17.32 7.26 -19.88
CA GLN A 98 17.67 8.36 -20.78
C GLN A 98 16.49 9.29 -21.06
N GLU A 99 15.30 8.74 -21.30
CA GLU A 99 14.08 9.52 -21.48
C GLU A 99 13.73 10.30 -20.21
N LEU A 100 13.82 9.67 -19.05
CA LEU A 100 13.59 10.32 -17.76
C LEU A 100 14.62 11.45 -17.49
N ALA A 101 15.88 11.23 -17.85
CA ALA A 101 16.93 12.25 -17.71
C ALA A 101 16.78 13.43 -18.71
N ALA A 102 16.22 13.17 -19.89
CA ALA A 102 15.97 14.19 -20.90
C ALA A 102 14.73 15.04 -20.59
N MET A 103 13.82 14.56 -19.73
CA MET A 103 12.52 15.16 -19.44
C MET A 103 12.66 16.52 -18.75
N ASP A 104 12.02 17.54 -19.31
CA ASP A 104 11.96 18.87 -18.74
C ASP A 104 10.63 19.08 -18.02
N ARG A 105 10.68 19.63 -16.81
CA ARG A 105 9.52 20.10 -16.05
C ARG A 105 9.02 21.42 -16.58
N PHE A 106 9.95 22.26 -16.95
CA PHE A 106 9.70 23.60 -17.47
C PHE A 106 10.77 23.96 -18.49
N VAL A 107 10.34 24.53 -19.61
CA VAL A 107 11.22 25.11 -20.64
C VAL A 107 10.97 26.60 -20.69
N SER A 108 12.00 27.41 -20.46
CA SER A 108 11.90 28.87 -20.51
C SER A 108 11.88 29.35 -21.98
N GLN A 109 11.07 30.37 -22.26
CA GLN A 109 11.06 31.05 -23.55
C GLN A 109 12.38 31.77 -23.91
N PHE A 110 13.20 32.04 -22.89
CA PHE A 110 14.50 32.72 -23.03
C PHE A 110 15.69 31.77 -23.09
N GLY A 111 15.44 30.47 -23.25
CA GLY A 111 16.45 29.44 -23.19
C GLY A 111 16.69 28.95 -21.74
N GLY A 112 17.04 27.67 -21.64
CA GLY A 112 17.16 26.99 -20.37
C GLY A 112 15.82 26.38 -19.89
N GLY A 113 15.91 25.40 -19.02
CA GLY A 113 14.78 24.72 -18.44
C GLY A 113 15.17 24.02 -17.15
N GLU A 114 14.18 23.61 -16.40
CA GLU A 114 14.37 22.77 -15.22
C GLU A 114 14.08 21.32 -15.58
N LYS A 115 15.04 20.42 -15.32
CA LYS A 115 14.83 19.00 -15.48
C LYS A 115 13.81 18.48 -14.47
N TRP A 116 12.99 17.52 -14.90
CA TRP A 116 12.04 16.87 -14.02
C TRP A 116 12.73 16.11 -12.88
N PHE A 117 13.81 15.44 -13.22
CA PHE A 117 14.60 14.64 -12.31
C PHE A 117 16.06 15.08 -12.31
N SER A 118 16.67 15.22 -11.16
CA SER A 118 18.10 15.37 -11.02
C SER A 118 18.82 14.05 -11.25
N PRO A 119 20.12 14.07 -11.63
CA PRO A 119 20.91 12.84 -11.77
C PRO A 119 20.95 11.99 -10.50
N TYR A 120 20.96 12.63 -9.34
CA TYR A 120 20.93 11.97 -8.03
C TYR A 120 19.60 11.23 -7.79
N GLU A 121 18.48 11.84 -8.13
CA GLU A 121 17.16 11.21 -8.01
C GLU A 121 17.03 10.00 -8.93
N LEU A 122 17.55 10.08 -10.16
CA LEU A 122 17.55 8.96 -11.11
C LEU A 122 18.44 7.81 -10.64
N GLN A 123 19.61 8.10 -10.09
CA GLN A 123 20.48 7.09 -9.52
C GLN A 123 19.81 6.36 -8.34
N ASN A 124 19.18 7.11 -7.44
CA ASN A 124 18.42 6.54 -6.33
C ASN A 124 17.20 5.76 -6.83
N ALA A 125 16.52 6.21 -7.86
CA ALA A 125 15.37 5.52 -8.45
C ALA A 125 15.76 4.15 -9.05
N LEU A 126 16.93 4.06 -9.69
CA LEU A 126 17.47 2.79 -10.16
C LEU A 126 17.71 1.80 -9.01
N GLY A 127 18.31 2.26 -7.90
CA GLY A 127 18.47 1.48 -6.68
C GLY A 127 17.11 1.04 -6.10
N LEU A 128 16.13 1.94 -6.12
CA LEU A 128 14.78 1.68 -5.63
C LEU A 128 14.04 0.62 -6.46
N VAL A 129 14.20 0.62 -7.78
CA VAL A 129 13.65 -0.42 -8.68
C VAL A 129 14.22 -1.80 -8.31
N ASN A 130 15.53 -1.88 -8.02
CA ASN A 130 16.16 -3.12 -7.59
C ASN A 130 15.58 -3.61 -6.25
N ILE A 131 15.40 -2.72 -5.28
CA ILE A 131 14.79 -3.06 -3.98
C ILE A 131 13.35 -3.53 -4.17
N ALA A 132 12.54 -2.81 -4.96
CA ALA A 132 11.17 -3.18 -5.26
C ALA A 132 11.09 -4.56 -5.94
N THR A 133 12.01 -4.86 -6.85
CA THR A 133 12.10 -6.16 -7.53
C THR A 133 12.43 -7.29 -6.55
N GLN A 134 13.39 -7.08 -5.65
CA GLN A 134 13.73 -8.07 -4.62
C GLN A 134 12.57 -8.31 -3.64
N ASN A 135 11.89 -7.25 -3.23
CA ASN A 135 10.74 -7.34 -2.33
C ASN A 135 9.55 -8.05 -3.01
N ALA A 136 9.29 -7.75 -4.27
CA ALA A 136 8.27 -8.42 -5.06
C ALA A 136 8.53 -9.94 -5.16
N ALA A 137 9.77 -10.35 -5.43
CA ALA A 137 10.14 -11.75 -5.48
C ALA A 137 9.95 -12.48 -4.13
N LYS A 138 10.24 -11.80 -3.00
CA LYS A 138 10.02 -12.34 -1.65
C LYS A 138 8.52 -12.45 -1.33
N SER A 139 7.72 -11.43 -1.66
CA SER A 139 6.28 -11.41 -1.43
C SER A 139 5.57 -12.53 -2.19
N THR A 140 5.94 -12.76 -3.45
CA THR A 140 5.36 -13.83 -4.27
C THR A 140 5.67 -15.23 -3.70
N LYS A 141 6.88 -15.43 -3.16
CA LYS A 141 7.23 -16.70 -2.51
C LYS A 141 6.40 -16.95 -1.26
N SER A 142 6.29 -15.95 -0.38
CA SER A 142 5.52 -16.10 0.87
C SER A 142 4.02 -16.31 0.60
N GLU A 143 3.47 -15.68 -0.41
CA GLU A 143 2.07 -15.83 -0.81
C GLU A 143 1.79 -17.24 -1.39
N SER A 144 2.73 -17.80 -2.16
CA SER A 144 2.66 -19.18 -2.68
C SER A 144 2.79 -20.24 -1.57
N GLU A 145 3.63 -20.00 -0.57
CA GLU A 145 3.77 -20.90 0.60
C GLU A 145 2.52 -20.85 1.49
N TYR A 146 1.93 -19.67 1.68
CA TYR A 146 0.70 -19.51 2.46
C TYR A 146 -0.49 -20.20 1.80
N THR A 147 -0.64 -20.12 0.48
CA THR A 147 -1.72 -20.78 -0.27
C THR A 147 -1.57 -22.30 -0.24
N LYS A 148 -0.35 -22.83 -0.40
CA LYS A 148 -0.07 -24.29 -0.27
C LYS A 148 -0.40 -24.80 1.13
N GLY A 149 -0.05 -24.07 2.18
CA GLY A 149 -0.38 -24.42 3.57
C GLY A 149 -1.88 -24.46 3.82
N ARG A 150 -2.64 -23.56 3.22
CA ARG A 150 -4.10 -23.47 3.37
C ARG A 150 -4.84 -24.57 2.61
N GLU A 151 -4.35 -25.00 1.46
CA GLU A 151 -4.89 -26.12 0.70
C GLU A 151 -4.62 -27.45 1.41
N GLY A 152 -3.45 -27.63 1.99
CA GLY A 152 -3.11 -28.79 2.82
C GLY A 152 -4.01 -28.92 4.05
N TYR A 153 -4.35 -27.80 4.71
CA TYR A 153 -5.25 -27.78 5.85
C TYR A 153 -6.69 -28.13 5.49
N LYS A 154 -7.20 -27.65 4.34
CA LYS A 154 -8.53 -28.00 3.86
C LYS A 154 -8.64 -29.49 3.48
N SER A 155 -7.59 -30.09 2.95
CA SER A 155 -7.56 -31.51 2.60
C SER A 155 -7.57 -32.41 3.84
N SER A 156 -6.94 -32.02 4.93
CA SER A 156 -6.95 -32.83 6.18
C SER A 156 -8.27 -32.74 6.95
N TYR A 157 -9.06 -31.67 6.77
CA TYR A 157 -10.35 -31.52 7.48
C TYR A 157 -11.51 -32.25 6.81
N ASN A 158 -11.44 -32.56 5.52
CA ASN A 158 -12.46 -33.31 4.78
C ASN A 158 -12.36 -34.84 4.96
N GLY A 159 -11.38 -35.33 5.73
CA GLY A 159 -11.14 -36.75 5.98
C GLY A 159 -11.83 -37.33 7.22
N THR A 160 -12.54 -36.52 8.06
CA THR A 160 -13.03 -36.99 9.37
C THR A 160 -14.53 -36.71 9.58
N SER A 161 -15.36 -37.01 8.60
CA SER A 161 -16.80 -37.10 8.82
C SER A 161 -17.37 -38.31 8.11
N GLN A 162 -16.99 -39.49 8.62
CA GLN A 162 -17.74 -40.72 8.45
C GLN A 162 -18.17 -41.22 9.82
N GLY A 163 -19.49 -41.27 10.01
CA GLY A 163 -20.12 -42.26 10.84
C GLY A 163 -20.48 -41.86 12.26
N THR A 164 -21.71 -41.46 12.48
CA THR A 164 -22.57 -42.08 13.50
C THR A 164 -24.02 -42.02 13.03
N LYS A 165 -24.47 -43.16 12.52
CA LYS A 165 -25.87 -43.57 12.51
C LYS A 165 -26.17 -44.16 13.87
N SER A 166 -27.23 -43.70 14.49
CA SER A 166 -28.09 -44.39 15.49
C SER A 166 -29.15 -43.37 15.88
N GLY A 167 -30.42 -43.62 15.95
CA GLY A 167 -31.19 -44.79 15.97
C GLY A 167 -32.63 -44.34 16.11
N GLU A 168 -33.50 -45.14 15.68
CA GLU A 168 -34.95 -45.09 15.75
C GLU A 168 -35.50 -44.69 17.09
N GLY A 169 -36.67 -44.02 17.07
CA GLY A 169 -37.52 -43.79 18.22
C GLY A 169 -38.87 -43.25 17.78
N GLU A 170 -39.70 -44.19 17.30
CA GLU A 170 -41.14 -44.22 17.15
C GLU A 170 -41.89 -43.74 18.39
N LYS A 171 -42.98 -42.99 18.22
CA LYS A 171 -44.39 -43.21 18.66
C LYS A 171 -45.17 -41.90 18.75
N ASP A 172 -46.19 -41.88 17.95
CA ASP A 172 -47.63 -41.95 18.21
C ASP A 172 -48.36 -40.78 18.85
N SER A 173 -49.48 -40.50 18.14
CA SER A 173 -50.80 -40.07 18.59
C SER A 173 -50.95 -38.61 19.04
N ASP A 174 -51.95 -37.89 18.75
CA ASP A 174 -53.33 -38.10 18.30
C ASP A 174 -53.98 -36.70 18.22
N ALA A 175 -54.86 -36.57 17.28
CA ALA A 175 -56.18 -35.98 17.31
C ALA A 175 -56.44 -34.52 17.67
N SER A 176 -57.20 -33.93 16.80
CA SER A 176 -58.49 -33.32 17.00
C SER A 176 -58.68 -31.83 16.72
N SER A 177 -59.49 -31.65 15.68
CA SER A 177 -60.68 -30.78 15.55
C SER A 177 -60.50 -29.27 15.42
N ALA A 178 -61.00 -28.87 14.28
CA ALA A 178 -61.62 -27.59 13.99
C ALA A 178 -62.87 -27.32 14.84
N PRO A 179 -63.50 -26.19 14.79
CA PRO A 179 -64.07 -25.59 13.56
C PRO A 179 -63.49 -24.27 13.17
#